data_311249071ac0f4bc2912e96e9ce1065c
#
_entry.id   311249071ac0f4bc2912e96e9ce1065c
#
_cell.length_a   1.000
_cell.length_b   1.000
_cell.length_c   1.000
_cell.angle_alpha   90.00
_cell.angle_beta   90.00
_cell.angle_gamma   90.00
#
_symmetry.space_group_name_H-M   'P 1'
#
loop_
_entity.id
_entity.type
_entity.pdbx_description
1 polymer ?
#
loop_
_entity_poly.entity_id
_entity_poly.type
_entity_poly.pdbx_seq_one_letter_code
_entity_poly.pdbx_strand_id
1 'polypeptide(L)'
;MQRQAPNSRIALDLGPSFVPSDRFSGFVDKSSGVAFVIIDMMPRAFDELKTMPERTEALAQQGMTDVNAGTLSGRSGEYVYFNGKQKTANGDFVKFVLILRENGVTAMINATVPEAALQGGTVSRAQIEEILTKAAVKNEPARGTDLFRFVYLGPFKEVANWLGSSKLYSLSGAAPAAGENRMVKEPMLIVSPPADERPVIDLKAAAEKRFANLGRLKNETIGSEKPVTIGGLKGYQIVGEAADVPSDSKIAVDLVLLAGEAGGSYAIVGTVPIADHDKFMLELEKVIASFELVKP
;
A
#
# COMPACT_ATOMS: atom_id res chain seq x y z
N MET A 1 22.77 12.15 -1.07
CA MET A 1 23.26 10.75 -0.88
C MET A 1 22.10 9.79 -1.07
N GLN A 2 22.19 8.86 -2.03
CA GLN A 2 21.12 7.88 -2.25
C GLN A 2 20.96 6.96 -1.05
N ARG A 3 19.74 6.92 -0.51
CA ARG A 3 19.32 6.03 0.57
C ARG A 3 18.14 5.20 0.11
N GLN A 4 18.22 3.89 0.32
CA GLN A 4 17.16 2.96 -0.04
C GLN A 4 16.12 2.92 1.08
N ALA A 5 14.85 2.98 0.69
CA ALA A 5 13.75 2.93 1.65
C ALA A 5 13.65 1.54 2.29
N PRO A 6 13.32 1.46 3.58
CA PRO A 6 13.12 0.18 4.26
C PRO A 6 12.10 -0.69 3.54
N ASN A 7 12.40 -1.97 3.40
CA ASN A 7 11.55 -2.97 2.75
C ASN A 7 11.16 -2.64 1.28
N SER A 8 11.89 -1.77 0.62
CA SER A 8 11.64 -1.34 -0.76
C SER A 8 12.90 -1.45 -1.62
N ARG A 9 12.71 -1.55 -2.92
CA ARG A 9 13.79 -1.48 -3.92
C ARG A 9 14.11 -0.05 -4.35
N ILE A 10 13.34 0.93 -3.86
CA ILE A 10 13.48 2.33 -4.25
C ILE A 10 14.51 3.05 -3.38
N ALA A 11 15.44 3.72 -4.03
CA ALA A 11 16.40 4.62 -3.40
C ALA A 11 16.15 6.06 -3.84
N LEU A 12 16.18 6.99 -2.88
CA LEU A 12 16.02 8.43 -3.08
C LEU A 12 17.29 9.18 -2.68
N ASP A 13 17.61 10.25 -3.39
CA ASP A 13 18.72 11.15 -3.04
C ASP A 13 18.22 12.24 -2.07
N LEU A 14 18.31 11.93 -0.77
CA LEU A 14 17.72 12.72 0.29
C LEU A 14 18.78 13.45 1.13
N GLY A 15 18.42 14.64 1.59
CA GLY A 15 19.19 15.38 2.59
C GLY A 15 19.26 14.65 3.95
N PRO A 16 20.18 15.07 4.85
CA PRO A 16 20.42 14.39 6.12
C PRO A 16 19.24 14.47 7.11
N SER A 17 18.35 15.45 6.98
CA SER A 17 17.17 15.64 7.83
C SER A 17 16.10 14.58 7.66
N PHE A 18 16.08 13.89 6.49
CA PHE A 18 15.15 12.79 6.27
C PHE A 18 15.58 11.55 7.05
N VAL A 19 14.67 10.92 7.73
CA VAL A 19 14.86 9.64 8.43
C VAL A 19 13.88 8.59 7.89
N PRO A 20 14.20 7.29 7.95
CA PRO A 20 13.23 6.25 7.65
C PRO A 20 11.98 6.40 8.51
N SER A 21 10.80 6.19 7.91
CA SER A 21 9.55 6.21 8.65
C SER A 21 9.38 4.89 9.43
N ASP A 22 8.83 5.00 10.62
CA ASP A 22 8.39 3.89 11.46
C ASP A 22 6.92 3.49 11.21
N ARG A 23 6.24 4.18 10.27
CA ARG A 23 4.80 4.02 9.99
C ARG A 23 4.49 3.49 8.59
N PHE A 24 5.38 3.73 7.65
CA PHE A 24 5.24 3.32 6.23
C PHE A 24 6.61 3.09 5.60
N SER A 25 6.64 2.40 4.47
CA SER A 25 7.87 2.32 3.69
C SER A 25 8.19 3.67 3.07
N GLY A 26 9.33 4.26 3.45
CA GLY A 26 9.73 5.58 2.97
C GLY A 26 10.49 6.41 3.99
N PHE A 27 10.39 7.72 3.83
CA PHE A 27 11.17 8.68 4.62
C PHE A 27 10.32 9.87 5.06
N VAL A 28 10.66 10.43 6.19
CA VAL A 28 10.04 11.65 6.72
C VAL A 28 11.11 12.64 7.16
N ASP A 29 10.89 13.92 6.87
CA ASP A 29 11.61 15.03 7.49
C ASP A 29 10.68 15.69 8.52
N LYS A 30 10.93 15.41 9.80
CA LYS A 30 10.11 15.93 10.90
C LYS A 30 10.15 17.45 11.01
N SER A 31 11.19 18.12 10.50
CA SER A 31 11.36 19.57 10.57
C SER A 31 10.48 20.30 9.56
N SER A 32 10.37 19.80 8.34
CA SER A 32 9.54 20.37 7.26
C SER A 32 8.17 19.72 7.14
N GLY A 33 7.96 18.55 7.76
CA GLY A 33 6.75 17.74 7.60
C GLY A 33 6.65 17.04 6.23
N VAL A 34 7.73 17.07 5.44
CA VAL A 34 7.76 16.37 4.14
C VAL A 34 7.88 14.86 4.35
N ALA A 35 7.04 14.10 3.66
CA ALA A 35 7.08 12.64 3.68
C ALA A 35 7.15 12.07 2.25
N PHE A 36 7.96 11.03 2.06
CA PHE A 36 8.00 10.22 0.85
C PHE A 36 7.48 8.82 1.19
N VAL A 37 6.26 8.51 0.79
CA VAL A 37 5.67 7.18 0.91
C VAL A 37 5.99 6.40 -0.35
N ILE A 38 6.50 5.18 -0.20
CA ILE A 38 6.95 4.34 -1.30
C ILE A 38 6.18 3.03 -1.29
N ILE A 39 5.62 2.65 -2.43
CA ILE A 39 4.84 1.43 -2.62
C ILE A 39 5.42 0.68 -3.80
N ASP A 40 6.05 -0.46 -3.52
CA ASP A 40 6.50 -1.39 -4.55
C ASP A 40 5.31 -2.28 -4.97
N MET A 41 5.18 -2.53 -6.26
CA MET A 41 4.08 -3.26 -6.85
C MET A 41 4.57 -4.19 -7.96
N MET A 42 3.73 -5.14 -8.36
CA MET A 42 3.98 -5.99 -9.52
C MET A 42 4.16 -5.17 -10.80
N PRO A 43 5.00 -5.58 -11.74
CA PRO A 43 5.26 -4.82 -12.97
C PRO A 43 4.02 -4.43 -13.76
N ARG A 44 2.98 -5.28 -13.77
CA ARG A 44 1.70 -5.05 -14.45
C ARG A 44 0.89 -3.87 -13.86
N ALA A 45 1.12 -3.53 -12.60
CA ALA A 45 0.41 -2.44 -11.96
C ALA A 45 0.64 -1.09 -12.67
N PHE A 46 1.77 -0.94 -13.36
CA PHE A 46 2.05 0.25 -14.16
C PHE A 46 0.98 0.49 -15.23
N ASP A 47 0.54 -0.55 -15.93
CA ASP A 47 -0.44 -0.43 -17.01
C ASP A 47 -1.81 0.00 -16.52
N GLU A 48 -2.15 -0.32 -15.26
CA GLU A 48 -3.37 0.13 -14.59
C GLU A 48 -3.25 1.56 -14.05
N LEU A 49 -2.05 1.93 -13.60
CA LEU A 49 -1.80 3.20 -12.91
C LEU A 49 -1.36 4.34 -13.86
N LYS A 50 -0.86 4.04 -15.06
CA LYS A 50 -0.36 5.06 -15.98
C LYS A 50 -1.41 6.09 -16.41
N THR A 51 -2.70 5.76 -16.33
CA THR A 51 -3.82 6.66 -16.58
C THR A 51 -4.36 7.34 -15.31
N MET A 52 -3.67 7.17 -14.17
CA MET A 52 -4.13 7.71 -12.89
C MET A 52 -4.37 9.23 -12.90
N PRO A 53 -3.50 10.07 -13.51
CA PRO A 53 -3.75 11.51 -13.54
C PRO A 53 -4.99 11.92 -14.36
N GLU A 54 -5.46 11.07 -15.26
CA GLU A 54 -6.67 11.32 -16.08
C GLU A 54 -7.96 11.02 -15.28
N ARG A 55 -7.87 10.25 -14.18
CA ARG A 55 -8.99 9.85 -13.33
C ARG A 55 -9.30 10.92 -12.28
N THR A 56 -9.55 12.14 -12.73
CA THR A 56 -9.68 13.32 -11.85
C THR A 56 -10.82 13.19 -10.84
N GLU A 57 -11.96 12.56 -11.21
CA GLU A 57 -13.08 12.32 -10.29
C GLU A 57 -12.69 11.35 -9.17
N ALA A 58 -11.98 10.26 -9.50
CA ALA A 58 -11.52 9.29 -8.50
C ALA A 58 -10.47 9.90 -7.55
N LEU A 59 -9.60 10.77 -8.07
CA LEU A 59 -8.63 11.53 -7.28
C LEU A 59 -9.32 12.57 -6.40
N ALA A 60 -10.34 13.27 -6.91
CA ALA A 60 -11.15 14.21 -6.13
C ALA A 60 -11.90 13.52 -4.98
N GLN A 61 -12.44 12.31 -5.20
CA GLN A 61 -13.04 11.50 -4.14
C GLN A 61 -12.03 11.07 -3.05
N GLN A 62 -10.74 11.10 -3.39
CA GLN A 62 -9.63 10.91 -2.45
C GLN A 62 -9.13 12.22 -1.86
N GLY A 63 -9.81 13.33 -2.08
CA GLY A 63 -9.46 14.65 -1.59
C GLY A 63 -8.32 15.32 -2.37
N MET A 64 -7.94 14.81 -3.54
CA MET A 64 -6.90 15.41 -4.38
C MET A 64 -7.53 16.25 -5.50
N THR A 65 -7.20 17.53 -5.51
CA THR A 65 -7.69 18.52 -6.49
C THR A 65 -6.53 19.18 -7.24
N ASP A 66 -6.83 20.00 -8.24
CA ASP A 66 -5.83 20.72 -9.05
C ASP A 66 -4.74 19.77 -9.60
N VAL A 67 -5.18 18.62 -10.13
CA VAL A 67 -4.26 17.59 -10.64
C VAL A 67 -3.65 18.05 -11.95
N ASN A 68 -2.31 18.09 -11.99
CA ASN A 68 -1.55 18.46 -13.17
C ASN A 68 -0.55 17.35 -13.50
N ALA A 69 -0.74 16.70 -14.65
CA ALA A 69 0.26 15.80 -15.21
C ALA A 69 1.44 16.60 -15.76
N GLY A 70 2.65 16.03 -15.67
CA GLY A 70 3.85 16.68 -16.10
C GLY A 70 4.96 15.70 -16.46
N THR A 71 6.13 16.25 -16.70
CA THR A 71 7.36 15.50 -16.95
C THR A 71 8.45 15.91 -15.96
N LEU A 72 9.34 14.98 -15.63
CA LEU A 72 10.51 15.26 -14.81
C LEU A 72 11.74 15.42 -15.72
N SER A 73 12.32 16.62 -15.73
CA SER A 73 13.49 16.91 -16.57
C SER A 73 14.67 16.01 -16.22
N GLY A 74 15.23 15.34 -17.21
CA GLY A 74 16.36 14.42 -17.03
C GLY A 74 15.99 13.00 -16.59
N ARG A 75 14.69 12.69 -16.38
CA ARG A 75 14.26 11.31 -16.13
C ARG A 75 13.96 10.61 -17.44
N SER A 76 14.47 9.39 -17.58
CA SER A 76 14.20 8.47 -18.70
C SER A 76 13.46 7.23 -18.24
N GLY A 77 13.01 6.40 -19.18
CA GLY A 77 12.29 5.15 -18.91
C GLY A 77 10.76 5.34 -18.84
N GLU A 78 10.08 4.29 -18.37
CA GLU A 78 8.61 4.31 -18.25
C GLU A 78 8.21 4.92 -16.91
N TYR A 79 7.58 6.07 -16.97
CA TYR A 79 7.04 6.71 -15.76
C TYR A 79 5.83 7.59 -16.08
N VAL A 80 5.07 7.87 -15.03
CA VAL A 80 4.02 8.90 -14.99
C VAL A 80 4.31 9.80 -13.80
N TYR A 81 4.25 11.09 -14.02
CA TYR A 81 4.39 12.09 -12.97
C TYR A 81 3.21 13.04 -13.00
N PHE A 82 2.67 13.32 -11.83
CA PHE A 82 1.65 14.35 -11.64
C PHE A 82 1.73 14.94 -10.24
N ASN A 83 1.14 16.10 -10.06
CA ASN A 83 1.00 16.73 -8.76
C ASN A 83 -0.43 17.27 -8.58
N GLY A 84 -0.79 17.57 -7.35
CA GLY A 84 -2.08 18.13 -7.02
C GLY A 84 -2.13 18.58 -5.56
N LYS A 85 -3.21 19.28 -5.20
CA LYS A 85 -3.46 19.71 -3.83
C LYS A 85 -4.29 18.66 -3.11
N GLN A 86 -4.08 18.52 -1.81
CA GLN A 86 -4.89 17.66 -0.95
C GLN A 86 -5.20 18.37 0.35
N LYS A 87 -6.49 18.49 0.65
CA LYS A 87 -6.97 18.99 1.94
C LYS A 87 -7.30 17.83 2.85
N THR A 88 -6.82 17.87 4.07
CA THR A 88 -7.10 16.88 5.10
C THR A 88 -7.44 17.58 6.43
N ALA A 89 -7.93 16.82 7.41
CA ALA A 89 -8.12 17.34 8.76
C ALA A 89 -6.83 17.83 9.42
N ASN A 90 -5.66 17.35 8.92
CA ASN A 90 -4.34 17.68 9.45
C ASN A 90 -3.66 18.82 8.70
N GLY A 91 -4.33 19.45 7.73
CA GLY A 91 -3.83 20.59 6.97
C GLY A 91 -3.91 20.43 5.46
N ASP A 92 -3.37 21.42 4.77
CA ASP A 92 -3.31 21.48 3.32
C ASP A 92 -1.93 21.02 2.83
N PHE A 93 -1.93 20.13 1.85
CA PHE A 93 -0.72 19.52 1.30
C PHE A 93 -0.67 19.64 -0.22
N VAL A 94 0.52 19.67 -0.76
CA VAL A 94 0.78 19.40 -2.17
C VAL A 94 1.36 17.99 -2.29
N LYS A 95 0.76 17.19 -3.16
CA LYS A 95 1.23 15.85 -3.50
C LYS A 95 2.01 15.90 -4.80
N PHE A 96 3.13 15.18 -4.82
CA PHE A 96 3.91 14.92 -6.03
C PHE A 96 4.01 13.41 -6.17
N VAL A 97 3.44 12.87 -7.22
CA VAL A 97 3.34 11.42 -7.42
C VAL A 97 4.16 11.01 -8.62
N LEU A 98 5.11 10.13 -8.41
CA LEU A 98 5.86 9.46 -9.47
C LEU A 98 5.49 7.97 -9.44
N ILE A 99 5.01 7.48 -10.56
CA ILE A 99 4.80 6.05 -10.82
C ILE A 99 5.82 5.65 -11.87
N LEU A 100 6.62 4.64 -11.61
CA LEU A 100 7.66 4.18 -12.53
C LEU A 100 7.64 2.66 -12.67
N ARG A 101 8.09 2.17 -13.84
CA ARG A 101 8.32 0.74 -14.09
C ARG A 101 9.76 0.54 -14.53
N GLU A 102 10.53 -0.17 -13.73
CA GLU A 102 11.95 -0.43 -13.99
C GLU A 102 12.39 -1.73 -13.28
N ASN A 103 13.29 -2.50 -13.87
CA ASN A 103 13.91 -3.71 -13.29
C ASN A 103 12.90 -4.71 -12.72
N GLY A 104 11.76 -4.92 -13.40
CA GLY A 104 10.74 -5.87 -12.96
C GLY A 104 9.92 -5.45 -11.75
N VAL A 105 9.87 -4.15 -11.46
CA VAL A 105 9.04 -3.54 -10.40
C VAL A 105 8.28 -2.37 -10.96
N THR A 106 7.04 -2.19 -10.54
CA THR A 106 6.35 -0.91 -10.57
C THR A 106 6.45 -0.30 -9.18
N ALA A 107 6.83 0.95 -9.08
CA ALA A 107 6.83 1.66 -7.82
C ALA A 107 6.03 2.96 -7.91
N MET A 108 5.30 3.28 -6.86
CA MET A 108 4.69 4.59 -6.66
C MET A 108 5.41 5.30 -5.52
N ILE A 109 5.91 6.48 -5.80
CA ILE A 109 6.55 7.37 -4.84
C ILE A 109 5.64 8.57 -4.67
N ASN A 110 5.06 8.72 -3.49
CA ASN A 110 4.15 9.82 -3.17
C ASN A 110 4.82 10.77 -2.18
N ALA A 111 5.30 11.91 -2.68
CA ALA A 111 5.81 12.97 -1.83
C ALA A 111 4.64 13.83 -1.34
N THR A 112 4.47 13.90 -0.03
CA THR A 112 3.49 14.75 0.66
C THR A 112 4.23 15.93 1.27
N VAL A 113 3.89 17.13 0.82
CA VAL A 113 4.56 18.37 1.24
C VAL A 113 3.53 19.32 1.83
N PRO A 114 3.67 19.77 3.10
CA PRO A 114 2.80 20.80 3.65
C PRO A 114 2.82 22.06 2.76
N GLU A 115 1.64 22.59 2.41
CA GLU A 115 1.57 23.78 1.55
C GLU A 115 2.30 24.97 2.20
N ALA A 116 2.23 25.09 3.51
CA ALA A 116 2.97 26.10 4.27
C ALA A 116 4.51 25.99 4.12
N ALA A 117 5.06 24.79 4.00
CA ALA A 117 6.49 24.58 3.80
C ALA A 117 6.94 25.04 2.40
N LEU A 118 6.10 24.88 1.38
CA LEU A 118 6.34 25.41 0.03
C LEU A 118 6.23 26.95 0.01
N GLN A 119 5.17 27.50 0.61
CA GLN A 119 4.94 28.95 0.65
C GLN A 119 6.00 29.69 1.47
N GLY A 120 6.43 29.08 2.57
CA GLY A 120 7.48 29.62 3.45
C GLY A 120 8.92 29.42 2.93
N GLY A 121 9.09 28.73 1.80
CA GLY A 121 10.41 28.49 1.18
C GLY A 121 11.29 27.51 1.94
N THR A 122 10.76 26.79 2.93
CA THR A 122 11.49 25.72 3.64
C THR A 122 11.85 24.57 2.70
N VAL A 123 10.97 24.30 1.74
CA VAL A 123 11.17 23.33 0.66
C VAL A 123 10.67 23.94 -0.64
N SER A 124 11.35 23.71 -1.75
CA SER A 124 10.91 24.14 -3.06
C SER A 124 10.34 22.98 -3.89
N ARG A 125 9.43 23.28 -4.81
CA ARG A 125 8.93 22.32 -5.80
C ARG A 125 10.08 21.67 -6.56
N ALA A 126 11.06 22.45 -7.00
CA ALA A 126 12.22 21.98 -7.76
C ALA A 126 13.05 20.95 -6.97
N GLN A 127 13.22 21.13 -5.65
CA GLN A 127 13.91 20.14 -4.81
C GLN A 127 13.16 18.81 -4.75
N ILE A 128 11.82 18.82 -4.62
CA ILE A 128 11.03 17.58 -4.63
C ILE A 128 11.11 16.90 -5.98
N GLU A 129 10.96 17.64 -7.07
CA GLU A 129 11.04 17.11 -8.43
C GLU A 129 12.44 16.56 -8.74
N GLU A 130 13.51 17.18 -8.25
CA GLU A 130 14.88 16.68 -8.37
C GLU A 130 15.06 15.33 -7.64
N ILE A 131 14.52 15.19 -6.42
CA ILE A 131 14.54 13.93 -5.67
C ILE A 131 13.82 12.84 -6.46
N LEU A 132 12.63 13.14 -6.98
CA LEU A 132 11.84 12.19 -7.78
C LEU A 132 12.54 11.84 -9.11
N THR A 133 13.17 12.81 -9.75
CA THR A 133 13.95 12.59 -10.99
C THR A 133 15.08 11.59 -10.76
N LYS A 134 15.79 11.71 -9.62
CA LYS A 134 16.93 10.84 -9.25
C LYS A 134 16.53 9.53 -8.56
N ALA A 135 15.24 9.28 -8.38
CA ALA A 135 14.78 8.02 -7.79
C ALA A 135 15.29 6.83 -8.61
N ALA A 136 15.84 5.82 -7.95
CA ALA A 136 16.45 4.65 -8.58
C ALA A 136 15.86 3.35 -8.03
N VAL A 137 15.71 2.35 -8.91
CA VAL A 137 15.31 1.00 -8.55
C VAL A 137 16.54 0.13 -8.34
N LYS A 138 16.70 -0.44 -7.15
CA LYS A 138 17.77 -1.38 -6.80
C LYS A 138 17.36 -2.82 -7.13
N ASN A 139 18.34 -3.71 -7.26
CA ASN A 139 18.07 -5.11 -7.57
C ASN A 139 17.37 -5.84 -6.43
N GLU A 140 17.75 -5.54 -5.18
CA GLU A 140 17.21 -6.16 -3.98
C GLU A 140 16.56 -5.12 -3.06
N PRO A 141 15.49 -5.49 -2.32
CA PRO A 141 14.93 -4.60 -1.32
C PRO A 141 15.91 -4.40 -0.15
N ALA A 142 15.93 -3.19 0.40
CA ALA A 142 16.66 -2.95 1.64
C ALA A 142 15.99 -3.71 2.79
N ARG A 143 16.78 -4.28 3.69
CA ARG A 143 16.24 -4.79 4.96
C ARG A 143 15.75 -3.61 5.79
N GLY A 144 14.51 -3.70 6.25
CA GLY A 144 13.89 -2.72 7.13
C GLY A 144 13.34 -3.40 8.38
N THR A 145 12.97 -2.61 9.37
CA THR A 145 12.19 -3.11 10.50
C THR A 145 10.78 -3.43 9.99
N ASP A 146 10.25 -4.57 10.40
CA ASP A 146 8.86 -4.90 10.14
C ASP A 146 7.94 -3.88 10.83
N LEU A 147 6.93 -3.42 10.13
CA LEU A 147 5.93 -2.49 10.68
C LEU A 147 4.88 -3.22 11.53
N PHE A 148 4.71 -4.52 11.27
CA PHE A 148 3.75 -5.39 11.93
C PHE A 148 4.28 -6.84 11.96
N ARG A 149 3.66 -7.66 12.77
CA ARG A 149 3.88 -9.11 12.81
C ARG A 149 2.59 -9.84 13.17
N PHE A 150 2.57 -11.13 12.91
CA PHE A 150 1.59 -12.04 13.50
C PHE A 150 2.28 -12.84 14.61
N VAL A 151 1.66 -12.89 15.79
CA VAL A 151 2.15 -13.72 16.91
C VAL A 151 1.89 -15.20 16.66
N TYR A 152 0.83 -15.48 15.91
CA TYR A 152 0.45 -16.83 15.49
C TYR A 152 0.29 -16.88 13.98
N LEU A 153 0.96 -17.80 13.31
CA LEU A 153 0.87 -18.03 11.87
C LEU A 153 0.14 -19.32 11.49
N GLY A 154 -0.07 -20.23 12.46
CA GLY A 154 -0.68 -21.53 12.19
C GLY A 154 0.06 -22.27 11.06
N PRO A 155 -0.67 -22.73 10.02
CA PRO A 155 -0.06 -23.42 8.88
C PRO A 155 0.55 -22.47 7.84
N PHE A 156 0.35 -21.15 7.97
CA PHE A 156 0.83 -20.17 6.99
C PHE A 156 2.32 -19.89 7.16
N LYS A 157 2.99 -19.65 6.03
CA LYS A 157 4.40 -19.30 5.95
C LYS A 157 4.54 -17.99 5.20
N GLU A 158 5.43 -17.11 5.67
CA GLU A 158 5.76 -15.88 4.96
C GLU A 158 6.43 -16.21 3.62
N VAL A 159 5.95 -15.57 2.57
CA VAL A 159 6.55 -15.65 1.24
C VAL A 159 7.71 -14.66 1.17
N ALA A 160 8.93 -15.17 1.02
CA ALA A 160 10.12 -14.34 0.94
C ALA A 160 10.09 -13.42 -0.28
N ASN A 161 10.67 -12.23 -0.12
CA ASN A 161 10.83 -11.22 -1.19
C ASN A 161 9.52 -10.82 -1.88
N TRP A 162 8.43 -10.79 -1.12
CA TRP A 162 7.18 -10.19 -1.59
C TRP A 162 7.35 -8.66 -1.74
N LEU A 163 6.36 -7.98 -2.24
CA LEU A 163 6.47 -6.60 -2.73
C LEU A 163 6.51 -5.55 -1.61
N GLY A 164 7.61 -4.84 -1.52
CA GLY A 164 7.76 -3.68 -0.64
C GLY A 164 7.53 -4.00 0.83
N SER A 165 6.80 -3.13 1.52
CA SER A 165 6.41 -3.30 2.91
C SER A 165 5.18 -4.21 3.11
N SER A 166 4.51 -4.62 2.01
CA SER A 166 3.43 -5.61 2.07
C SER A 166 4.01 -6.99 2.28
N LYS A 167 3.33 -7.82 3.07
CA LYS A 167 3.70 -9.22 3.29
C LYS A 167 2.63 -10.14 2.74
N LEU A 168 3.06 -11.24 2.17
CA LEU A 168 2.22 -12.34 1.71
C LEU A 168 2.54 -13.58 2.53
N TYR A 169 1.50 -14.27 2.94
CA TYR A 169 1.57 -15.56 3.62
C TYR A 169 0.74 -16.58 2.85
N SER A 170 1.24 -17.79 2.71
CA SER A 170 0.52 -18.91 2.09
C SER A 170 0.90 -20.23 2.75
N LEU A 171 0.19 -21.30 2.46
CA LEU A 171 0.53 -22.62 3.03
C LEU A 171 1.88 -23.12 2.51
N SER A 172 2.18 -22.89 1.25
CA SER A 172 3.43 -23.31 0.62
C SER A 172 4.63 -22.43 1.03
N GLY A 173 4.41 -21.14 1.36
CA GLY A 173 5.45 -20.15 1.55
C GLY A 173 6.19 -19.77 0.27
N ALA A 174 5.72 -20.23 -0.89
CA ALA A 174 6.33 -19.95 -2.18
C ALA A 174 5.68 -18.75 -2.87
N ALA A 175 6.46 -17.93 -3.56
CA ALA A 175 5.94 -16.85 -4.37
C ALA A 175 5.09 -17.39 -5.54
N PRO A 176 3.94 -16.76 -5.88
CA PRO A 176 3.20 -17.13 -7.08
C PRO A 176 4.07 -16.98 -8.33
N ALA A 177 4.00 -17.95 -9.24
CA ALA A 177 4.66 -17.82 -10.53
C ALA A 177 4.04 -16.68 -11.35
N ALA A 178 4.78 -16.17 -12.34
CA ALA A 178 4.27 -15.12 -13.21
C ALA A 178 2.97 -15.58 -13.91
N GLY A 179 1.90 -14.80 -13.77
CA GLY A 179 0.58 -15.13 -14.31
C GLY A 179 -0.24 -16.15 -13.48
N GLU A 180 0.36 -16.78 -12.47
CA GLU A 180 -0.37 -17.71 -11.61
C GLU A 180 -1.36 -16.95 -10.70
N ASN A 181 -2.59 -17.44 -10.62
CA ASN A 181 -3.52 -17.03 -9.58
C ASN A 181 -3.58 -18.11 -8.49
N ARG A 182 -2.76 -17.92 -7.46
CA ARG A 182 -2.64 -18.89 -6.38
C ARG A 182 -3.81 -18.82 -5.39
N MET A 183 -4.53 -17.70 -5.32
CA MET A 183 -5.70 -17.53 -4.44
C MET A 183 -6.80 -18.59 -4.68
N VAL A 184 -6.87 -19.16 -5.87
CA VAL A 184 -7.81 -20.25 -6.19
C VAL A 184 -7.27 -21.65 -5.88
N LYS A 185 -6.00 -21.77 -5.49
CA LYS A 185 -5.32 -23.05 -5.27
C LYS A 185 -5.01 -23.32 -3.80
N GLU A 186 -4.74 -22.27 -3.02
CA GLU A 186 -4.41 -22.40 -1.61
C GLU A 186 -4.84 -21.14 -0.84
N PRO A 187 -5.10 -21.26 0.46
CA PRO A 187 -5.31 -20.12 1.33
C PRO A 187 -4.13 -19.16 1.32
N MET A 188 -4.43 -17.87 1.29
CA MET A 188 -3.44 -16.81 1.28
C MET A 188 -3.86 -15.66 2.20
N LEU A 189 -2.89 -14.95 2.72
CA LEU A 189 -3.08 -13.76 3.54
C LEU A 189 -2.12 -12.67 3.05
N ILE A 190 -2.66 -11.53 2.64
CA ILE A 190 -1.88 -10.35 2.23
C ILE A 190 -2.10 -9.26 3.27
N VAL A 191 -1.02 -8.66 3.74
CA VAL A 191 -1.07 -7.49 4.60
C VAL A 191 -0.37 -6.33 3.92
N SER A 192 -1.08 -5.22 3.79
CA SER A 192 -0.54 -3.98 3.26
C SER A 192 -0.57 -2.91 4.34
N PRO A 193 0.58 -2.30 4.67
CA PRO A 193 0.62 -1.16 5.59
C PRO A 193 -0.01 0.09 4.97
N PRO A 194 -0.18 1.17 5.75
CA PRO A 194 -0.71 2.43 5.26
C PRO A 194 0.04 2.94 4.02
N ALA A 195 -0.71 3.32 3.01
CA ALA A 195 -0.19 3.94 1.79
C ALA A 195 -0.14 5.48 1.89
N ASP A 196 -0.73 6.05 2.93
CA ASP A 196 -0.71 7.47 3.26
C ASP A 196 -1.04 7.70 4.75
N GLU A 197 -1.02 8.95 5.19
CA GLU A 197 -1.29 9.34 6.58
C GLU A 197 -2.69 9.97 6.74
N ARG A 198 -3.61 9.77 5.81
CA ARG A 198 -4.97 10.32 5.90
C ARG A 198 -5.77 9.56 6.96
N PRO A 199 -6.41 10.26 7.90
CA PRO A 199 -7.31 9.61 8.83
C PRO A 199 -8.46 8.89 8.09
N VAL A 200 -8.74 7.67 8.46
CA VAL A 200 -9.92 6.95 7.98
C VAL A 200 -11.10 7.34 8.86
N ILE A 201 -11.95 8.23 8.35
CA ILE A 201 -13.09 8.79 9.11
C ILE A 201 -14.19 7.76 9.29
N ASP A 202 -14.51 7.02 8.24
CA ASP A 202 -15.52 5.96 8.23
C ASP A 202 -14.88 4.63 7.82
N LEU A 203 -14.58 3.82 8.84
CA LEU A 203 -13.95 2.51 8.63
C LEU A 203 -14.86 1.52 7.92
N LYS A 204 -16.18 1.60 8.13
CA LYS A 204 -17.15 0.74 7.45
C LYS A 204 -17.15 1.05 5.97
N ALA A 205 -17.44 2.30 5.60
CA ALA A 205 -17.46 2.70 4.19
C ALA A 205 -16.12 2.46 3.47
N ALA A 206 -14.99 2.65 4.17
CA ALA A 206 -13.66 2.38 3.62
C ALA A 206 -13.45 0.88 3.39
N ALA A 207 -13.88 0.01 4.31
CA ALA A 207 -13.78 -1.44 4.17
C ALA A 207 -14.69 -1.96 3.06
N GLU A 208 -15.94 -1.50 2.98
CA GLU A 208 -16.87 -1.85 1.89
C GLU A 208 -16.31 -1.45 0.52
N LYS A 209 -15.79 -0.22 0.40
CA LYS A 209 -15.15 0.25 -0.82
C LYS A 209 -13.92 -0.61 -1.18
N ARG A 210 -13.12 -1.02 -0.18
CA ARG A 210 -11.96 -1.88 -0.40
C ARG A 210 -12.39 -3.28 -0.83
N PHE A 211 -13.42 -3.84 -0.20
CA PHE A 211 -13.97 -5.15 -0.53
C PHE A 211 -14.50 -5.21 -1.96
N ALA A 212 -15.27 -4.20 -2.39
CA ALA A 212 -15.76 -4.06 -3.76
C ALA A 212 -14.66 -3.78 -4.81
N ASN A 213 -13.39 -3.64 -4.40
CA ASN A 213 -12.26 -3.34 -5.28
C ASN A 213 -11.04 -4.21 -4.96
N LEU A 214 -11.26 -5.50 -4.74
CA LEU A 214 -10.18 -6.47 -4.46
C LEU A 214 -9.38 -6.91 -5.73
N GLY A 215 -9.43 -6.13 -6.78
CA GLY A 215 -8.59 -6.26 -7.96
C GLY A 215 -9.04 -7.37 -8.90
N ARG A 216 -8.50 -8.59 -8.76
CA ARG A 216 -8.80 -9.71 -9.68
C ARG A 216 -10.08 -10.49 -9.31
N LEU A 217 -10.83 -10.01 -8.36
CA LEU A 217 -12.08 -10.62 -7.92
C LEU A 217 -13.28 -9.90 -8.54
N LYS A 218 -14.39 -10.58 -8.63
CA LYS A 218 -15.68 -10.09 -9.13
C LYS A 218 -16.82 -10.78 -8.38
N ASN A 219 -18.03 -10.24 -8.53
CA ASN A 219 -19.25 -10.78 -7.92
C ASN A 219 -19.11 -10.89 -6.39
N GLU A 220 -18.50 -9.88 -5.76
CA GLU A 220 -18.30 -9.83 -4.34
C GLU A 220 -19.64 -9.79 -3.61
N THR A 221 -19.81 -10.66 -2.64
CA THR A 221 -20.99 -10.74 -1.77
C THR A 221 -20.56 -10.71 -0.31
N ILE A 222 -21.14 -9.78 0.46
CA ILE A 222 -20.89 -9.67 1.89
C ILE A 222 -21.78 -10.67 2.61
N GLY A 223 -21.18 -11.60 3.37
CA GLY A 223 -21.87 -12.55 4.23
C GLY A 223 -22.04 -12.00 5.63
N SER A 224 -21.01 -11.40 6.21
CA SER A 224 -21.06 -10.73 7.50
C SER A 224 -20.08 -9.57 7.58
N GLU A 225 -20.41 -8.61 8.44
CA GLU A 225 -19.54 -7.45 8.68
C GLU A 225 -19.66 -6.99 10.14
N LYS A 226 -18.56 -6.49 10.71
CA LYS A 226 -18.54 -6.01 12.11
C LYS A 226 -17.38 -5.08 12.39
N PRO A 227 -17.51 -4.15 13.36
CA PRO A 227 -16.36 -3.46 13.93
C PRO A 227 -15.48 -4.45 14.69
N VAL A 228 -14.15 -4.23 14.66
CA VAL A 228 -13.15 -5.06 15.35
C VAL A 228 -12.11 -4.19 16.04
N THR A 229 -11.38 -4.78 16.97
CA THR A 229 -10.15 -4.21 17.54
C THR A 229 -9.09 -5.29 17.52
N ILE A 230 -8.01 -5.10 16.78
CA ILE A 230 -6.93 -6.08 16.61
C ILE A 230 -5.61 -5.35 16.81
N GLY A 231 -4.70 -5.92 17.61
CA GLY A 231 -3.41 -5.28 17.92
C GLY A 231 -3.53 -3.89 18.54
N GLY A 232 -4.65 -3.60 19.22
CA GLY A 232 -4.97 -2.28 19.78
C GLY A 232 -5.55 -1.28 18.76
N LEU A 233 -5.59 -1.60 17.47
CA LEU A 233 -6.14 -0.75 16.42
C LEU A 233 -7.64 -1.00 16.23
N LYS A 234 -8.40 0.10 16.11
CA LYS A 234 -9.82 0.02 15.70
C LYS A 234 -9.91 -0.32 14.21
N GLY A 235 -10.84 -1.16 13.84
CA GLY A 235 -11.02 -1.59 12.47
C GLY A 235 -12.42 -2.01 12.12
N TYR A 236 -12.57 -2.49 10.90
CA TYR A 236 -13.81 -3.07 10.38
C TYR A 236 -13.47 -4.33 9.59
N GLN A 237 -14.20 -5.42 9.88
CA GLN A 237 -14.05 -6.72 9.22
C GLN A 237 -15.24 -6.97 8.31
N ILE A 238 -14.97 -7.49 7.12
CA ILE A 238 -15.95 -7.99 6.16
C ILE A 238 -15.56 -9.40 5.78
N VAL A 239 -16.45 -10.35 6.01
CA VAL A 239 -16.32 -11.72 5.52
C VAL A 239 -17.36 -11.96 4.44
N GLY A 240 -16.93 -12.52 3.32
CA GLY A 240 -17.82 -12.74 2.20
C GLY A 240 -17.22 -13.69 1.16
N GLU A 241 -17.82 -13.71 -0.01
CA GLU A 241 -17.39 -14.51 -1.14
C GLU A 241 -17.14 -13.62 -2.36
N ALA A 242 -16.26 -14.10 -3.23
CA ALA A 242 -16.02 -13.51 -4.55
C ALA A 242 -15.65 -14.61 -5.55
N ALA A 243 -15.56 -14.26 -6.82
CA ALA A 243 -15.07 -15.16 -7.85
C ALA A 243 -13.81 -14.58 -8.49
N ASP A 244 -12.84 -15.43 -8.79
CA ASP A 244 -11.67 -15.04 -9.58
C ASP A 244 -12.05 -14.70 -11.02
N VAL A 245 -11.59 -13.55 -11.51
CA VAL A 245 -11.97 -13.06 -12.85
C VAL A 245 -11.62 -14.05 -13.96
N PRO A 246 -10.40 -14.63 -14.04
CA PRO A 246 -10.06 -15.54 -15.13
C PRO A 246 -10.75 -16.91 -15.06
N SER A 247 -10.94 -17.47 -13.85
CA SER A 247 -11.35 -18.88 -13.70
C SER A 247 -12.78 -19.08 -13.21
N ASP A 248 -13.48 -18.02 -12.83
CA ASP A 248 -14.78 -18.06 -12.14
C ASP A 248 -14.78 -18.90 -10.84
N SER A 249 -13.60 -19.31 -10.36
CA SER A 249 -13.46 -20.07 -9.12
C SER A 249 -13.89 -19.25 -7.91
N LYS A 250 -14.76 -19.82 -7.08
CA LYS A 250 -15.24 -19.16 -5.87
C LYS A 250 -14.19 -19.19 -4.76
N ILE A 251 -14.10 -18.09 -4.06
CA ILE A 251 -13.15 -17.83 -2.99
C ILE A 251 -13.90 -17.19 -1.82
N ALA A 252 -13.70 -17.68 -0.62
CA ALA A 252 -14.07 -16.98 0.60
C ALA A 252 -13.01 -15.88 0.87
N VAL A 253 -13.47 -14.72 1.31
CA VAL A 253 -12.63 -13.54 1.58
C VAL A 253 -12.90 -13.06 3.00
N ASP A 254 -11.83 -12.81 3.75
CA ASP A 254 -11.86 -12.08 5.03
C ASP A 254 -11.01 -10.82 4.88
N LEU A 255 -11.66 -9.67 4.81
CA LEU A 255 -11.03 -8.37 4.76
C LEU A 255 -11.11 -7.69 6.11
N VAL A 256 -9.98 -7.32 6.67
CA VAL A 256 -9.90 -6.45 7.85
C VAL A 256 -9.17 -5.17 7.48
N LEU A 257 -9.81 -4.03 7.75
CA LEU A 257 -9.20 -2.71 7.63
C LEU A 257 -8.98 -2.14 9.04
N LEU A 258 -7.72 -1.89 9.41
CA LEU A 258 -7.37 -1.35 10.73
C LEU A 258 -6.87 0.09 10.57
N ALA A 259 -7.43 1.03 11.32
CA ALA A 259 -6.97 2.43 11.31
C ALA A 259 -5.56 2.53 11.91
N GLY A 260 -4.63 3.13 11.18
CA GLY A 260 -3.29 3.43 11.68
C GLY A 260 -3.33 4.56 12.71
N GLU A 261 -2.48 4.48 13.74
CA GLU A 261 -2.43 5.49 14.82
C GLU A 261 -2.12 6.90 14.31
N ALA A 262 -1.33 7.00 13.25
CA ALA A 262 -0.93 8.28 12.65
C ALA A 262 -1.72 8.61 11.37
N GLY A 263 -2.80 7.89 11.10
CA GLY A 263 -3.56 7.95 9.85
C GLY A 263 -3.26 6.78 8.92
N GLY A 264 -3.96 6.75 7.79
CA GLY A 264 -3.95 5.61 6.88
C GLY A 264 -4.62 4.37 7.49
N SER A 265 -4.47 3.24 6.81
CA SER A 265 -4.98 1.97 7.29
C SER A 265 -4.11 0.79 6.88
N TYR A 266 -4.00 -0.19 7.77
CA TYR A 266 -3.54 -1.53 7.40
C TYR A 266 -4.70 -2.26 6.74
N ALA A 267 -4.44 -2.88 5.60
CA ALA A 267 -5.40 -3.77 4.95
C ALA A 267 -4.90 -5.21 5.05
N ILE A 268 -5.67 -6.06 5.70
CA ILE A 268 -5.41 -7.49 5.84
C ILE A 268 -6.47 -8.20 5.00
N VAL A 269 -6.03 -8.92 3.97
CA VAL A 269 -6.91 -9.64 3.05
C VAL A 269 -6.55 -11.12 3.09
N GLY A 270 -7.42 -11.90 3.70
CA GLY A 270 -7.35 -13.35 3.68
C GLY A 270 -8.24 -13.92 2.58
N THR A 271 -7.76 -14.93 1.87
CA THR A 271 -8.54 -15.66 0.86
C THR A 271 -8.41 -17.16 1.07
N VAL A 272 -9.52 -17.87 0.93
CA VAL A 272 -9.56 -19.33 1.03
C VAL A 272 -10.38 -19.87 -0.14
N PRO A 273 -9.85 -20.82 -0.96
CA PRO A 273 -10.66 -21.54 -1.95
C PRO A 273 -11.90 -22.12 -1.27
N ILE A 274 -13.08 -21.99 -1.87
CA ILE A 274 -14.33 -22.42 -1.23
C ILE A 274 -14.32 -23.90 -0.84
N ALA A 275 -13.62 -24.73 -1.59
CA ALA A 275 -13.46 -26.17 -1.29
C ALA A 275 -12.67 -26.42 0.02
N ASP A 276 -11.88 -25.46 0.46
CA ASP A 276 -11.05 -25.55 1.66
C ASP A 276 -11.58 -24.68 2.82
N HIS A 277 -12.77 -24.07 2.65
CA HIS A 277 -13.36 -23.10 3.58
C HIS A 277 -13.38 -23.65 5.02
N ASP A 278 -14.01 -24.79 5.24
CA ASP A 278 -14.19 -25.35 6.59
C ASP A 278 -12.89 -25.74 7.28
N LYS A 279 -11.85 -25.98 6.48
CA LYS A 279 -10.54 -26.37 7.00
C LYS A 279 -9.67 -25.17 7.42
N PHE A 280 -9.74 -24.08 6.66
CA PHE A 280 -8.77 -23.01 6.82
C PHE A 280 -9.34 -21.67 7.25
N MET A 281 -10.67 -21.45 7.13
CA MET A 281 -11.24 -20.14 7.49
C MET A 281 -11.02 -19.80 8.96
N LEU A 282 -11.26 -20.76 9.87
CA LEU A 282 -11.01 -20.56 11.30
C LEU A 282 -9.53 -20.33 11.63
N GLU A 283 -8.62 -21.01 10.93
CA GLU A 283 -7.18 -20.79 11.12
C GLU A 283 -6.76 -19.39 10.60
N LEU A 284 -7.32 -18.95 9.48
CA LEU A 284 -7.10 -17.61 8.93
C LEU A 284 -7.55 -16.53 9.92
N GLU A 285 -8.76 -16.69 10.51
CA GLU A 285 -9.26 -15.76 11.54
C GLU A 285 -8.33 -15.68 12.75
N LYS A 286 -7.79 -16.80 13.23
CA LYS A 286 -6.83 -16.82 14.35
C LYS A 286 -5.54 -16.09 14.00
N VAL A 287 -5.04 -16.26 12.77
CA VAL A 287 -3.86 -15.54 12.29
C VAL A 287 -4.15 -14.05 12.26
N ILE A 288 -5.26 -13.63 11.66
CA ILE A 288 -5.65 -12.21 11.58
C ILE A 288 -5.78 -11.60 12.98
N ALA A 289 -6.43 -12.30 13.92
CA ALA A 289 -6.60 -11.84 15.29
C ALA A 289 -5.28 -11.68 16.06
N SER A 290 -4.20 -12.33 15.61
CA SER A 290 -2.86 -12.27 16.21
C SER A 290 -1.98 -11.14 15.67
N PHE A 291 -2.51 -10.27 14.82
CA PHE A 291 -1.78 -9.13 14.26
C PHE A 291 -1.37 -8.14 15.36
N GLU A 292 -0.12 -7.70 15.32
CA GLU A 292 0.43 -6.68 16.22
C GLU A 292 1.31 -5.71 15.45
N LEU A 293 1.32 -4.43 15.87
CA LEU A 293 2.34 -3.48 15.43
C LEU A 293 3.68 -3.82 16.08
N VAL A 294 4.75 -3.72 15.29
CA VAL A 294 6.10 -3.73 15.84
C VAL A 294 6.40 -2.33 16.36
N LYS A 295 6.58 -2.20 17.67
CA LYS A 295 7.00 -0.94 18.28
C LYS A 295 8.48 -0.71 17.98
N PRO A 296 8.88 0.53 17.62
CA PRO A 296 10.29 0.88 17.38
C PRO A 296 11.15 0.72 18.61
#